data_46e18d86132fb0a29ad1298ca01ec0a5
#
_entry.id   46e18d86132fb0a29ad1298ca01ec0a5
#
_cell.length_a   1.000
_cell.length_b   1.000
_cell.length_c   1.000
_cell.angle_alpha   90.00
_cell.angle_beta   90.00
_cell.angle_gamma   90.00
#
_symmetry.space_group_name_H-M   'P 1'
#
loop_
_entity.id
_entity.type
_entity.pdbx_description
1 polymer ?
#
loop_
_entity_poly.entity_id
_entity_poly.type
_entity_poly.pdbx_seq_one_letter_code
_entity_poly.pdbx_strand_id
1 'polypeptide(L)'
;MGAMTKLTRDQFIPFLDTLKDITFATSTWKRIDYSTIFELTMNEQEEDMDYICYPNAVTEINSNKPELPQEIAVYEGNPIYDFMFEQFFNMPTGSDVKVPFLMCFGGKAKKAWRCVATITSKVLNTVDGKITFSIKLGGTIDKGTYSIEEGVPTFTATPSV
;
A
#
# COMPACT_ATOMS: atom_id res chain seq x y z
N MET A 1 15.27 22.44 19.59
CA MET A 1 15.05 22.00 18.21
C MET A 1 15.97 20.83 17.93
N GLY A 2 15.43 19.66 17.58
CA GLY A 2 16.24 18.50 17.27
C GLY A 2 16.94 18.61 15.92
N ALA A 3 18.00 17.81 15.73
CA ALA A 3 18.67 17.71 14.45
C ALA A 3 17.75 17.05 13.42
N MET A 4 17.82 17.52 12.18
CA MET A 4 17.09 16.90 11.08
C MET A 4 17.78 15.60 10.66
N THR A 5 17.01 14.55 10.49
CA THR A 5 17.50 13.25 10.03
C THR A 5 16.82 12.91 8.71
N LYS A 6 17.64 12.63 7.69
CA LYS A 6 17.09 12.24 6.38
C LYS A 6 16.56 10.81 6.46
N LEU A 7 15.31 10.64 6.02
CA LEU A 7 14.73 9.31 5.86
C LEU A 7 15.14 8.75 4.48
N THR A 8 15.46 7.47 4.45
CA THR A 8 15.85 6.79 3.22
C THR A 8 14.72 5.89 2.74
N ARG A 9 14.71 5.55 1.44
CA ARG A 9 13.63 4.78 0.83
C ARG A 9 13.47 3.38 1.41
N ASP A 10 14.54 2.78 1.93
CA ASP A 10 14.51 1.47 2.55
C ASP A 10 13.81 1.44 3.91
N GLN A 11 13.48 2.61 4.46
CA GLN A 11 12.70 2.74 5.68
C GLN A 11 11.20 2.73 5.43
N PHE A 12 10.77 2.85 4.18
CA PHE A 12 9.36 2.77 3.77
C PHE A 12 9.11 1.39 3.17
N ILE A 13 8.41 0.53 3.91
CA ILE A 13 8.35 -0.89 3.59
C ILE A 13 6.90 -1.32 3.39
N PRO A 14 6.50 -1.67 2.15
CA PRO A 14 5.19 -2.26 1.91
C PRO A 14 5.22 -3.77 2.06
N PHE A 15 4.14 -4.33 2.63
CA PHE A 15 3.96 -5.77 2.79
C PHE A 15 2.61 -6.20 2.24
N LEU A 16 2.57 -7.39 1.64
CA LEU A 16 1.33 -8.05 1.24
C LEU A 16 1.20 -9.38 1.98
N ASP A 17 -0.03 -9.74 2.33
CA ASP A 17 -0.33 -11.06 2.87
C ASP A 17 -0.64 -11.98 1.70
N THR A 18 0.28 -12.89 1.40
CA THR A 18 0.15 -13.81 0.26
C THR A 18 -0.87 -14.91 0.52
N LEU A 19 -1.32 -15.12 1.75
CA LEU A 19 -2.38 -16.06 2.09
C LEU A 19 -3.78 -15.44 2.09
N LYS A 20 -3.87 -14.13 1.86
CA LYS A 20 -5.14 -13.39 1.72
C LYS A 20 -6.09 -13.51 2.91
N ASP A 21 -5.56 -13.52 4.14
CA ASP A 21 -6.42 -13.51 5.31
C ASP A 21 -6.93 -12.09 5.59
N ILE A 22 -8.10 -11.78 5.07
CA ILE A 22 -8.70 -10.44 5.19
C ILE A 22 -9.16 -10.11 6.61
N THR A 23 -9.15 -11.09 7.52
CA THR A 23 -9.45 -10.86 8.94
C THR A 23 -8.23 -10.43 9.73
N PHE A 24 -7.03 -10.52 9.15
CA PHE A 24 -5.74 -10.23 9.77
C PHE A 24 -5.40 -11.13 10.97
N ALA A 25 -6.14 -12.23 11.17
CA ALA A 25 -5.92 -13.13 12.31
C ALA A 25 -4.64 -13.95 12.17
N THR A 26 -4.34 -14.40 10.94
CA THR A 26 -3.17 -15.23 10.65
C THR A 26 -2.37 -14.67 9.47
N SER A 27 -2.07 -13.38 9.55
CA SER A 27 -1.37 -12.68 8.45
C SER A 27 0.03 -13.22 8.24
N THR A 28 0.36 -13.49 6.98
CA THR A 28 1.70 -13.87 6.56
C THR A 28 2.24 -12.76 5.65
N TRP A 29 2.84 -11.77 6.28
CA TRP A 29 3.32 -10.59 5.57
C TRP A 29 4.59 -10.91 4.80
N LYS A 30 4.58 -10.61 3.50
CA LYS A 30 5.74 -10.70 2.63
C LYS A 30 6.10 -9.30 2.14
N ARG A 31 7.36 -8.93 2.33
CA ARG A 31 7.87 -7.64 1.87
C ARG A 31 7.85 -7.57 0.35
N ILE A 32 7.45 -6.43 -0.19
CA ILE A 32 7.54 -6.19 -1.62
C ILE A 32 8.97 -5.79 -1.94
N ASP A 33 9.76 -6.77 -2.39
CA ASP A 33 11.16 -6.58 -2.77
C ASP A 33 11.30 -6.47 -4.28
N TYR A 34 12.44 -5.98 -4.72
CA TYR A 34 12.79 -5.83 -6.14
C TYR A 34 11.85 -4.91 -6.92
N SER A 35 11.16 -4.00 -6.21
CA SER A 35 10.39 -2.96 -6.86
C SER A 35 11.30 -1.80 -7.25
N THR A 36 11.12 -1.29 -8.46
CA THR A 36 11.93 -0.18 -8.97
C THR A 36 11.26 1.17 -8.73
N ILE A 37 9.99 1.17 -8.28
CA ILE A 37 9.25 2.41 -8.02
C ILE A 37 8.60 2.38 -6.64
N PHE A 38 8.56 3.54 -6.00
CA PHE A 38 7.77 3.76 -4.79
C PHE A 38 7.18 5.16 -4.87
N GLU A 39 5.89 5.22 -5.11
CA GLU A 39 5.16 6.49 -5.19
C GLU A 39 3.75 6.28 -4.64
N LEU A 40 3.56 6.68 -3.38
CA LEU A 40 2.26 6.57 -2.71
C LEU A 40 1.52 7.89 -2.90
N THR A 41 0.41 7.85 -3.64
CA THR A 41 -0.41 9.03 -3.91
C THR A 41 -1.75 8.91 -3.20
N MET A 42 -2.27 10.03 -2.73
CA MET A 42 -3.53 10.05 -1.98
C MET A 42 -4.75 10.11 -2.88
N ASN A 43 -4.62 10.64 -4.10
CA ASN A 43 -5.73 10.78 -5.07
C ASN A 43 -6.98 11.36 -4.43
N GLU A 44 -6.83 12.51 -3.74
CA GLU A 44 -7.92 13.16 -3.04
C GLU A 44 -9.07 13.47 -4.00
N GLN A 45 -10.30 13.18 -3.57
CA GLN A 45 -11.49 13.55 -4.30
C GLN A 45 -11.91 14.94 -3.86
N GLU A 46 -11.62 15.94 -4.70
CA GLU A 46 -11.80 17.35 -4.40
C GLU A 46 -13.12 17.86 -4.96
N GLU A 47 -13.70 18.81 -4.27
CA GLU A 47 -14.86 19.57 -4.72
C GLU A 47 -14.67 21.05 -4.37
N ASP A 48 -14.86 21.91 -5.35
CA ASP A 48 -14.77 23.37 -5.11
C ASP A 48 -16.15 23.90 -4.78
N MET A 49 -16.24 24.57 -3.61
CA MET A 49 -17.48 25.15 -3.11
C MET A 49 -17.37 26.67 -3.18
N ASP A 50 -18.24 27.31 -3.95
CA ASP A 50 -18.26 28.76 -4.11
C ASP A 50 -19.33 29.36 -3.20
N TYR A 51 -18.97 29.52 -1.92
CA TYR A 51 -19.89 30.10 -0.93
C TYR A 51 -19.97 31.60 -1.08
N ILE A 52 -21.17 32.15 -1.01
CA ILE A 52 -21.39 33.61 -1.17
C ILE A 52 -20.79 34.44 -0.04
N CYS A 53 -20.47 33.81 1.08
CA CYS A 53 -19.86 34.51 2.21
C CYS A 53 -18.34 34.70 2.07
N TYR A 54 -17.73 34.09 1.04
CA TYR A 54 -16.29 34.20 0.80
C TYR A 54 -16.02 34.82 -0.58
N PRO A 55 -14.97 35.65 -0.70
CA PRO A 55 -14.63 36.25 -2.00
C PRO A 55 -14.02 35.25 -2.99
N ASN A 56 -13.54 34.11 -2.51
CA ASN A 56 -12.95 33.06 -3.34
C ASN A 56 -13.56 31.72 -3.02
N ALA A 57 -13.59 30.80 -4.01
CA ALA A 57 -14.04 29.44 -3.82
C ALA A 57 -13.14 28.67 -2.85
N VAL A 58 -13.72 27.73 -2.11
CA VAL A 58 -13.02 26.86 -1.16
C VAL A 58 -12.98 25.43 -1.71
N THR A 59 -11.80 24.81 -1.70
CA THR A 59 -11.64 23.43 -2.10
C THR A 59 -11.85 22.51 -0.90
N GLU A 60 -12.75 21.55 -1.02
CA GLU A 60 -13.02 20.56 0.02
C GLU A 60 -12.60 19.17 -0.47
N ILE A 61 -12.10 18.33 0.44
CA ILE A 61 -11.69 16.96 0.15
C ILE A 61 -12.72 16.02 0.73
N ASN A 62 -13.46 15.33 -0.15
CA ASN A 62 -14.54 14.42 0.25
C ASN A 62 -14.02 13.05 0.68
N SER A 63 -12.98 12.56 0.03
CA SER A 63 -12.39 11.26 0.34
C SER A 63 -10.98 11.15 -0.22
N ASN A 64 -10.24 10.16 0.26
CA ASN A 64 -8.93 9.81 -0.24
C ASN A 64 -8.98 8.43 -0.89
N LYS A 65 -8.22 8.24 -1.95
CA LYS A 65 -8.05 6.95 -2.63
C LYS A 65 -6.57 6.63 -2.77
N PRO A 66 -5.90 6.28 -1.68
CA PRO A 66 -4.46 6.02 -1.75
C PRO A 66 -4.14 4.90 -2.73
N GLU A 67 -3.08 5.10 -3.49
CA GLU A 67 -2.64 4.17 -4.52
C GLU A 67 -1.13 4.05 -4.50
N LEU A 68 -0.63 2.81 -4.60
CA LEU A 68 0.79 2.52 -4.64
C LEU A 68 1.07 1.65 -5.88
N PRO A 69 1.44 2.26 -7.01
CA PRO A 69 1.88 1.50 -8.17
C PRO A 69 3.19 0.76 -7.88
N GLN A 70 3.35 -0.44 -8.42
CA GLN A 70 4.54 -1.24 -8.24
C GLN A 70 5.06 -1.78 -9.56
N GLU A 71 6.36 -1.92 -9.65
CA GLU A 71 7.04 -2.50 -10.79
C GLU A 71 8.08 -3.47 -10.26
N ILE A 72 7.80 -4.78 -10.37
CA ILE A 72 8.59 -5.83 -9.76
C ILE A 72 9.38 -6.58 -10.82
N ALA A 73 10.68 -6.80 -10.58
CA ALA A 73 11.50 -7.63 -11.46
C ALA A 73 11.00 -9.08 -11.44
N VAL A 74 11.01 -9.72 -12.62
CA VAL A 74 10.52 -11.08 -12.79
C VAL A 74 11.62 -12.07 -12.37
N TYR A 75 11.52 -12.56 -11.12
CA TYR A 75 12.38 -13.60 -10.60
C TYR A 75 11.54 -14.70 -9.95
N GLU A 76 11.66 -15.91 -10.45
CA GLU A 76 11.04 -17.06 -9.80
C GLU A 76 11.67 -17.27 -8.42
N GLY A 77 10.84 -17.58 -7.43
CA GLY A 77 11.27 -17.69 -6.04
C GLY A 77 11.10 -16.42 -5.22
N ASN A 78 10.88 -15.27 -5.85
CA ASN A 78 10.46 -14.06 -5.13
C ASN A 78 9.00 -14.23 -4.72
N PRO A 79 8.68 -14.26 -3.41
CA PRO A 79 7.31 -14.52 -2.97
C PRO A 79 6.27 -13.56 -3.56
N ILE A 80 6.63 -12.31 -3.75
CA ILE A 80 5.71 -11.30 -4.30
C ILE A 80 5.48 -11.56 -5.79
N TYR A 81 6.56 -11.86 -6.56
CA TYR A 81 6.39 -12.20 -7.97
C TYR A 81 5.54 -13.45 -8.14
N ASP A 82 5.84 -14.50 -7.38
CA ASP A 82 5.10 -15.76 -7.48
C ASP A 82 3.62 -15.55 -7.15
N PHE A 83 3.32 -14.76 -6.13
CA PHE A 83 1.95 -14.41 -5.77
C PHE A 83 1.27 -13.59 -6.88
N MET A 84 1.95 -12.58 -7.42
CA MET A 84 1.38 -11.73 -8.47
C MET A 84 1.19 -12.49 -9.78
N PHE A 85 2.07 -13.45 -10.08
CA PHE A 85 1.90 -14.30 -11.24
C PHE A 85 0.63 -15.16 -11.13
N GLU A 86 0.37 -15.73 -9.94
CA GLU A 86 -0.86 -16.48 -9.70
C GLU A 86 -2.09 -15.58 -9.85
N GLN A 87 -2.03 -14.36 -9.34
CA GLN A 87 -3.12 -13.39 -9.50
C GLN A 87 -3.33 -13.01 -10.97
N PHE A 88 -2.26 -12.89 -11.73
CA PHE A 88 -2.33 -12.61 -13.17
C PHE A 88 -2.92 -13.79 -13.94
N PHE A 89 -2.42 -15.00 -13.66
CA PHE A 89 -2.78 -16.21 -14.38
C PHE A 89 -4.25 -16.59 -14.17
N ASN A 90 -4.75 -16.47 -12.95
CA ASN A 90 -6.10 -16.90 -12.59
C ASN A 90 -7.19 -15.88 -12.94
N MET A 91 -6.82 -14.67 -13.38
CA MET A 91 -7.76 -13.60 -13.77
C MET A 91 -8.85 -13.36 -12.73
N PRO A 92 -8.49 -13.08 -11.47
CA PRO A 92 -9.47 -12.96 -10.39
C PRO A 92 -10.35 -11.73 -10.56
N THR A 93 -11.56 -11.80 -10.03
CA THR A 93 -12.52 -10.70 -10.02
C THR A 93 -13.19 -10.60 -8.64
N GLY A 94 -13.88 -9.49 -8.40
CA GLY A 94 -14.63 -9.30 -7.16
C GLY A 94 -13.75 -9.36 -5.92
N SER A 95 -14.12 -10.21 -4.96
CA SER A 95 -13.36 -10.34 -3.71
C SER A 95 -12.00 -11.02 -3.89
N ASP A 96 -11.80 -11.74 -4.98
CA ASP A 96 -10.54 -12.47 -5.23
C ASP A 96 -9.37 -11.54 -5.54
N VAL A 97 -9.63 -10.29 -5.89
CA VAL A 97 -8.58 -9.28 -6.10
C VAL A 97 -8.23 -8.53 -4.81
N LYS A 98 -8.90 -8.84 -3.70
CA LYS A 98 -8.66 -8.20 -2.41
C LYS A 98 -7.51 -8.91 -1.68
N VAL A 99 -6.53 -8.12 -1.26
CA VAL A 99 -5.34 -8.64 -0.59
C VAL A 99 -5.03 -7.75 0.61
N PRO A 100 -4.79 -8.34 1.80
CA PRO A 100 -4.34 -7.55 2.93
C PRO A 100 -3.02 -6.84 2.63
N PHE A 101 -2.93 -5.59 3.03
CA PHE A 101 -1.79 -4.74 2.77
C PHE A 101 -1.37 -4.02 4.03
N LEU A 102 -0.06 -3.97 4.28
CA LEU A 102 0.52 -3.25 5.41
C LEU A 102 1.58 -2.30 4.87
N MET A 103 1.39 -1.00 5.10
CA MET A 103 2.37 0.02 4.73
C MET A 103 3.07 0.54 5.98
N CYS A 104 4.38 0.32 6.05
CA CYS A 104 5.21 0.77 7.15
C CYS A 104 5.97 2.03 6.74
N PHE A 105 5.70 3.14 7.45
CA PHE A 105 6.34 4.43 7.16
C PHE A 105 7.64 4.57 7.96
N GLY A 106 8.66 5.14 7.33
CA GLY A 106 9.93 5.42 7.99
C GLY A 106 9.81 6.49 9.07
N GLY A 107 10.80 6.54 9.95
CA GLY A 107 10.86 7.51 11.03
C GLY A 107 10.79 6.87 12.42
N LYS A 108 11.02 7.68 13.44
CA LYS A 108 11.04 7.20 14.83
C LYS A 108 9.68 6.77 15.35
N ALA A 109 8.61 7.36 14.82
CA ALA A 109 7.25 7.09 15.29
C ALA A 109 6.74 5.70 14.86
N LYS A 110 7.38 5.04 13.89
CA LYS A 110 7.02 3.71 13.41
C LYS A 110 5.54 3.60 13.08
N LYS A 111 5.01 4.55 12.32
CA LYS A 111 3.60 4.56 11.94
C LYS A 111 3.34 3.61 10.78
N ALA A 112 2.16 3.04 10.75
CA ALA A 112 1.77 2.11 9.69
C ALA A 112 0.28 2.22 9.39
N TRP A 113 -0.07 1.80 8.17
CA TRP A 113 -1.45 1.58 7.74
C TRP A 113 -1.66 0.10 7.45
N ARG A 114 -2.80 -0.42 7.86
CA ARG A 114 -3.22 -1.78 7.51
C ARG A 114 -4.62 -1.72 6.92
N CYS A 115 -4.78 -2.34 5.76
CA CYS A 115 -6.10 -2.38 5.10
C CYS A 115 -6.20 -3.59 4.17
N VAL A 116 -7.40 -3.80 3.64
CA VAL A 116 -7.62 -4.76 2.54
C VAL A 116 -7.56 -3.97 1.24
N ALA A 117 -6.49 -4.15 0.49
CA ALA A 117 -6.27 -3.44 -0.75
C ALA A 117 -6.82 -4.19 -1.95
N THR A 118 -7.01 -3.48 -3.06
CA THR A 118 -7.41 -4.05 -4.34
C THR A 118 -6.23 -3.98 -5.28
N ILE A 119 -5.88 -5.12 -5.88
CA ILE A 119 -4.79 -5.20 -6.88
C ILE A 119 -5.42 -5.04 -8.26
N THR A 120 -4.95 -4.05 -9.01
CA THR A 120 -5.47 -3.74 -10.34
C THR A 120 -4.34 -3.49 -11.33
N SER A 121 -4.70 -3.33 -12.61
CA SER A 121 -3.78 -2.87 -13.67
C SER A 121 -2.54 -3.76 -13.81
N LYS A 122 -2.73 -5.09 -13.74
CA LYS A 122 -1.64 -6.05 -13.85
C LYS A 122 -1.15 -6.15 -15.29
N VAL A 123 0.15 -5.96 -15.51
CA VAL A 123 0.80 -6.08 -16.81
C VAL A 123 2.09 -6.89 -16.67
N LEU A 124 2.22 -7.91 -17.50
CA LEU A 124 3.46 -8.68 -17.57
C LEU A 124 4.22 -8.29 -18.84
N ASN A 125 5.38 -7.67 -18.68
CA ASN A 125 6.23 -7.26 -19.80
C ASN A 125 7.52 -8.10 -19.77
N THR A 126 7.58 -9.09 -20.66
CA THR A 126 8.71 -10.00 -20.71
C THR A 126 9.95 -9.41 -21.38
N VAL A 127 9.77 -8.38 -22.20
CA VAL A 127 10.89 -7.69 -22.84
C VAL A 127 11.70 -6.91 -21.81
N ASP A 128 11.00 -6.20 -20.91
CA ASP A 128 11.64 -5.45 -19.83
C ASP A 128 11.92 -6.33 -18.60
N GLY A 129 11.37 -7.55 -18.55
CA GLY A 129 11.53 -8.45 -17.41
C GLY A 129 10.86 -7.98 -16.15
N LYS A 130 9.65 -7.40 -16.27
CA LYS A 130 8.93 -6.81 -15.14
C LYS A 130 7.45 -7.14 -15.16
N ILE A 131 6.87 -7.24 -13.97
CA ILE A 131 5.41 -7.29 -13.78
C ILE A 131 5.01 -6.01 -13.06
N THR A 132 4.05 -5.30 -13.62
CA THR A 132 3.54 -4.06 -13.02
C THR A 132 2.11 -4.26 -12.54
N PHE A 133 1.78 -3.60 -11.44
CA PHE A 133 0.42 -3.63 -10.89
C PHE A 133 0.23 -2.41 -10.01
N SER A 134 -1.02 -2.12 -9.66
CA SER A 134 -1.33 -1.03 -8.76
C SER A 134 -2.05 -1.56 -7.53
N ILE A 135 -1.62 -1.12 -6.36
CA ILE A 135 -2.25 -1.45 -5.09
C ILE A 135 -3.11 -0.26 -4.69
N LYS A 136 -4.43 -0.43 -4.72
CA LYS A 136 -5.37 0.62 -4.35
C LYS A 136 -5.91 0.35 -2.96
N LEU A 137 -5.61 1.26 -2.04
CA LEU A 137 -6.07 1.18 -0.66
C LEU A 137 -7.46 1.79 -0.57
N GLY A 138 -8.33 1.18 0.23
CA GLY A 138 -9.70 1.69 0.36
C GLY A 138 -10.42 1.05 1.53
N GLY A 139 -11.71 1.38 1.64
CA GLY A 139 -12.51 0.93 2.77
C GLY A 139 -11.99 1.48 4.08
N THR A 140 -11.89 0.62 5.09
CA THR A 140 -11.35 1.00 6.39
C THR A 140 -9.83 0.81 6.41
N ILE A 141 -9.10 1.91 6.61
CA ILE A 141 -7.65 1.88 6.76
C ILE A 141 -7.34 2.01 8.26
N ASP A 142 -6.82 0.93 8.85
CA ASP A 142 -6.41 0.94 10.25
C ASP A 142 -5.10 1.69 10.38
N LYS A 143 -5.05 2.66 11.28
CA LYS A 143 -3.85 3.44 11.57
C LYS A 143 -3.22 2.94 12.86
N GLY A 144 -1.92 2.85 12.90
CA GLY A 144 -1.24 2.38 14.08
C GLY A 144 0.27 2.46 13.98
N THR A 145 0.93 1.58 14.70
CA THR A 145 2.38 1.48 14.74
C THR A 145 2.82 0.07 14.37
N TYR A 146 4.10 -0.08 14.06
CA TYR A 146 4.64 -1.38 13.72
C TYR A 146 5.98 -1.62 14.39
N SER A 147 6.35 -2.90 14.50
CA SER A 147 7.70 -3.33 14.81
C SER A 147 8.09 -4.45 13.84
N ILE A 148 9.36 -4.53 13.49
CA ILE A 148 9.87 -5.56 12.59
C ILE A 148 10.95 -6.35 13.34
N GLU A 149 10.74 -7.66 13.47
CA GLU A 149 11.70 -8.59 14.06
C GLU A 149 11.99 -9.70 13.05
N GLU A 150 13.27 -9.88 12.71
CA GLU A 150 13.70 -10.89 11.74
C GLU A 150 12.95 -10.82 10.41
N GLY A 151 12.66 -9.58 9.97
CA GLY A 151 11.94 -9.35 8.72
C GLY A 151 10.42 -9.53 8.80
N VAL A 152 9.88 -9.89 9.97
CA VAL A 152 8.45 -10.09 10.17
C VAL A 152 7.85 -8.86 10.89
N PRO A 153 6.89 -8.17 10.25
CA PRO A 153 6.25 -7.01 10.87
C PRO A 153 5.13 -7.42 11.83
N THR A 154 4.98 -6.65 12.89
CA THR A 154 3.84 -6.74 13.82
C THR A 154 3.16 -5.38 13.85
N PHE A 155 1.87 -5.35 13.54
CA PHE A 155 1.06 -4.14 13.52
C PHE A 155 0.26 -4.02 14.80
N THR A 156 0.26 -2.81 15.37
CA THR A 156 -0.56 -2.49 16.56
C THR A 156 -1.45 -1.30 16.22
N ALA A 157 -2.75 -1.51 16.21
CA ALA A 157 -3.71 -0.46 15.89
C ALA A 157 -3.69 0.63 16.98
N THR A 158 -3.75 1.88 16.53
CA THR A 158 -3.92 3.01 17.45
C THR A 158 -5.41 3.22 17.67
N PRO A 159 -5.89 3.28 18.93
CA PRO A 159 -7.30 3.50 19.19
C PRO A 159 -7.77 4.83 18.57
N SER A 160 -8.98 4.80 18.01
CA SER A 160 -9.64 6.01 17.54
C SER A 160 -10.02 6.87 18.74
N VAL A 161 -9.72 8.14 18.65
CA VAL A 161 -10.04 9.10 19.70
C VAL A 161 -11.31 9.86 19.34
#